data_8d4b0c6ac4d34b1fc8fb8967de058acc
#
_entry.id   8d4b0c6ac4d34b1fc8fb8967de058acc
#
_cell.length_a   1.000
_cell.length_b   1.000
_cell.length_c   1.000
_cell.angle_alpha   90.00
_cell.angle_beta   90.00
_cell.angle_gamma   90.00
#
_symmetry.space_group_name_H-M   'P 1'
#
loop_
_entity.id
_entity.type
_entity.pdbx_description
1 polymer ?
#
loop_
_entity_poly.entity_id
_entity_poly.type
_entity_poly.pdbx_seq_one_letter_code
_entity_poly.pdbx_strand_id
1 'polypeptide(L)'
;VRTDPAARKKQEGISFILVDMRTPGITLRPIITIDGGHEVNEVFFDEVRVPAENLVGELNKGWDYAKFLLSNERIGIARIGMTKERLARVKRLAQETPAGEGMVWDDPDFRRRLAWSEIELKALEITQMRVVAAQRTRAADKPDPSSSILKIKGSEIQQQATQLLLDVAGPYALPRPDREEEGLNLPSVGPE
;
A
#
# COMPACT_ATOMS: atom_id res chain seq x y z
N VAL A 1 -17.74 2.48 15.48
CA VAL A 1 -19.05 3.04 15.79
C VAL A 1 -18.95 4.00 16.96
N ARG A 2 -19.74 5.08 16.95
CA ARG A 2 -19.87 5.97 18.10
C ARG A 2 -20.94 5.44 19.03
N THR A 3 -20.54 4.99 20.20
CA THR A 3 -21.43 4.40 21.22
C THR A 3 -21.78 5.38 22.34
N ASP A 4 -20.97 6.41 22.56
CA ASP A 4 -21.27 7.51 23.49
C ASP A 4 -21.12 8.86 22.79
N PRO A 5 -22.21 9.49 22.33
CA PRO A 5 -22.16 10.81 21.70
C PRO A 5 -21.89 11.94 22.70
N ALA A 6 -22.09 11.72 24.01
CA ALA A 6 -21.88 12.72 25.06
C ALA A 6 -20.47 12.68 25.65
N ALA A 7 -19.60 11.76 25.21
CA ALA A 7 -18.24 11.67 25.70
C ALA A 7 -17.50 13.02 25.55
N ARG A 8 -16.75 13.40 26.59
CA ARG A 8 -16.02 14.68 26.65
C ARG A 8 -15.05 14.84 25.48
N LYS A 9 -14.36 13.79 25.09
CA LYS A 9 -13.54 13.75 23.89
C LYS A 9 -14.17 12.80 22.88
N LYS A 10 -14.21 13.23 21.62
CA LYS A 10 -14.81 12.45 20.53
C LYS A 10 -14.26 11.00 20.44
N GLN A 11 -13.01 10.80 20.79
CA GLN A 11 -12.35 9.51 20.76
C GLN A 11 -12.79 8.55 21.88
N GLU A 12 -13.21 9.10 23.03
CA GLU A 12 -13.61 8.32 24.21
C GLU A 12 -14.98 7.65 24.07
N GLY A 13 -15.77 8.03 23.08
CA GLY A 13 -17.10 7.47 22.81
C GLY A 13 -17.14 6.53 21.60
N ILE A 14 -16.03 5.89 21.25
CA ILE A 14 -15.92 5.02 20.07
C ILE A 14 -15.70 3.57 20.51
N SER A 15 -16.44 2.64 19.89
CA SER A 15 -16.27 1.19 20.08
C SER A 15 -16.00 0.50 18.75
N PHE A 16 -15.32 -0.64 18.79
CA PHE A 16 -15.21 -1.57 17.67
C PHE A 16 -16.27 -2.66 17.78
N ILE A 17 -16.98 -2.88 16.68
CA ILE A 17 -18.00 -3.94 16.58
C ILE A 17 -17.75 -4.67 15.26
N LEU A 18 -17.72 -5.99 15.31
CA LEU A 18 -17.67 -6.83 14.12
C LEU A 18 -19.06 -6.95 13.51
N VAL A 19 -19.14 -6.83 12.19
CA VAL A 19 -20.39 -6.98 11.45
C VAL A 19 -20.14 -7.85 10.21
N ASP A 20 -21.03 -8.83 9.97
CA ASP A 20 -21.04 -9.55 8.69
C ASP A 20 -21.56 -8.59 7.61
N MET A 21 -20.78 -8.39 6.56
CA MET A 21 -21.13 -7.50 5.45
C MET A 21 -22.38 -7.94 4.67
N ARG A 22 -22.88 -9.16 4.91
CA ARG A 22 -24.15 -9.66 4.37
C ARG A 22 -25.35 -9.34 5.26
N THR A 23 -25.14 -8.67 6.40
CA THR A 23 -26.22 -8.30 7.31
C THR A 23 -27.22 -7.38 6.59
N PRO A 24 -28.55 -7.62 6.73
CA PRO A 24 -29.55 -6.74 6.17
C PRO A 24 -29.38 -5.29 6.63
N GLY A 25 -29.56 -4.34 5.71
CA GLY A 25 -29.37 -2.90 5.94
C GLY A 25 -27.97 -2.41 5.57
N ILE A 26 -27.07 -3.30 5.12
CA ILE A 26 -25.77 -2.89 4.57
C ILE A 26 -25.87 -2.81 3.04
N THR A 27 -25.49 -1.66 2.49
CA THR A 27 -25.39 -1.44 1.06
C THR A 27 -23.98 -1.05 0.68
N LEU A 28 -23.43 -1.74 -0.33
CA LEU A 28 -22.13 -1.47 -0.90
C LEU A 28 -22.31 -0.78 -2.27
N ARG A 29 -21.59 0.31 -2.48
CA ARG A 29 -21.47 0.96 -3.80
C ARG A 29 -20.02 0.98 -4.21
N PRO A 30 -19.66 0.34 -5.34
CA PRO A 30 -18.28 0.37 -5.82
C PRO A 30 -17.84 1.79 -6.18
N ILE A 31 -16.60 2.12 -5.81
CA ILE A 31 -15.92 3.33 -6.27
C ILE A 31 -14.90 2.89 -7.32
N ILE A 32 -15.09 3.34 -8.57
CA ILE A 32 -14.13 3.08 -9.63
C ILE A 32 -12.99 4.08 -9.49
N THR A 33 -11.78 3.58 -9.33
CA THR A 33 -10.56 4.37 -9.17
C THR A 33 -10.05 4.90 -10.51
N ILE A 34 -9.09 5.82 -10.49
CA ILE A 34 -8.57 6.50 -11.69
C ILE A 34 -7.94 5.53 -12.71
N ASP A 35 -7.42 4.40 -12.23
CA ASP A 35 -6.89 3.31 -13.06
C ASP A 35 -7.98 2.40 -13.64
N GLY A 36 -9.27 2.67 -13.32
CA GLY A 36 -10.42 1.87 -13.74
C GLY A 36 -10.62 0.61 -12.89
N GLY A 37 -9.84 0.43 -11.85
CA GLY A 37 -9.99 -0.68 -10.90
C GLY A 37 -11.13 -0.46 -9.91
N HIS A 38 -11.51 -1.54 -9.22
CA HIS A 38 -12.49 -1.50 -8.15
C HIS A 38 -11.88 -2.12 -6.89
N GLU A 39 -11.30 -1.29 -6.03
CA GLU A 39 -10.62 -1.73 -4.79
C GLU A 39 -11.29 -1.19 -3.53
N VAL A 40 -12.12 -0.16 -3.65
CA VAL A 40 -12.76 0.54 -2.54
C VAL A 40 -14.24 0.73 -2.79
N ASN A 41 -15.00 0.86 -1.70
CA ASN A 41 -16.45 0.98 -1.74
C ASN A 41 -16.94 2.10 -0.82
N GLU A 42 -18.07 2.72 -1.16
CA GLU A 42 -18.94 3.36 -0.18
C GLU A 42 -19.74 2.27 0.55
N VAL A 43 -19.82 2.39 1.86
CA VAL A 43 -20.58 1.46 2.71
C VAL A 43 -21.64 2.24 3.47
N PHE A 44 -22.89 1.86 3.28
CA PHE A 44 -24.03 2.45 3.97
C PHE A 44 -24.60 1.46 4.97
N PHE A 45 -24.97 1.96 6.14
CA PHE A 45 -25.58 1.20 7.22
C PHE A 45 -26.93 1.84 7.52
N ASP A 46 -28.03 1.10 7.33
CA ASP A 46 -29.38 1.52 7.61
C ASP A 46 -30.03 0.53 8.56
N GLU A 47 -30.31 0.96 9.80
CA GLU A 47 -30.91 0.16 10.86
C GLU A 47 -30.26 -1.23 11.07
N VAL A 48 -28.95 -1.34 10.83
CA VAL A 48 -28.19 -2.60 10.94
C VAL A 48 -28.13 -3.05 12.40
N ARG A 49 -28.62 -4.24 12.68
CA ARG A 49 -28.60 -4.86 14.00
C ARG A 49 -27.50 -5.92 14.07
N VAL A 50 -26.67 -5.83 15.10
CA VAL A 50 -25.55 -6.75 15.36
C VAL A 50 -25.66 -7.30 16.77
N PRO A 51 -25.31 -8.57 16.99
CA PRO A 51 -25.25 -9.14 18.33
C PRO A 51 -24.28 -8.37 19.24
N ALA A 52 -24.62 -8.20 20.50
CA ALA A 52 -23.78 -7.46 21.46
C ALA A 52 -22.42 -8.13 21.71
N GLU A 53 -22.38 -9.46 21.58
CA GLU A 53 -21.13 -10.25 21.66
C GLU A 53 -20.11 -9.94 20.56
N ASN A 54 -20.52 -9.27 19.48
CA ASN A 54 -19.63 -8.82 18.43
C ASN A 54 -18.80 -7.57 18.82
N LEU A 55 -19.02 -7.04 20.03
CA LEU A 55 -18.19 -5.99 20.59
C LEU A 55 -16.76 -6.51 20.77
N VAL A 56 -15.79 -5.80 20.19
CA VAL A 56 -14.37 -6.11 20.37
C VAL A 56 -13.85 -5.42 21.62
N GLY A 57 -13.48 -6.22 22.63
CA GLY A 57 -12.95 -5.72 23.89
C GLY A 57 -13.98 -4.94 24.71
N GLU A 58 -13.61 -3.76 25.20
CA GLU A 58 -14.44 -2.94 26.09
C GLU A 58 -15.19 -1.84 25.35
N LEU A 59 -16.38 -1.54 25.83
CA LEU A 59 -17.20 -0.43 25.32
C LEU A 59 -16.44 0.90 25.45
N ASN A 60 -16.51 1.74 24.43
CA ASN A 60 -15.87 3.06 24.36
C ASN A 60 -14.31 3.04 24.35
N LYS A 61 -13.70 1.88 24.13
CA LYS A 61 -12.25 1.72 24.03
C LYS A 61 -11.73 1.53 22.58
N GLY A 62 -12.61 1.66 21.61
CA GLY A 62 -12.26 1.43 20.19
C GLY A 62 -11.13 2.30 19.68
N TRP A 63 -10.96 3.52 20.20
CA TRP A 63 -9.84 4.38 19.81
C TRP A 63 -8.47 3.85 20.27
N ASP A 64 -8.42 3.21 21.43
CA ASP A 64 -7.18 2.60 21.94
C ASP A 64 -6.78 1.40 21.07
N TYR A 65 -7.76 0.59 20.66
CA TYR A 65 -7.54 -0.51 19.71
C TYR A 65 -7.10 -0.01 18.33
N ALA A 66 -7.71 1.07 17.82
CA ALA A 66 -7.32 1.71 16.56
C ALA A 66 -5.86 2.22 16.62
N LYS A 67 -5.46 2.86 17.71
CA LYS A 67 -4.06 3.33 17.88
C LYS A 67 -3.08 2.17 17.88
N PHE A 68 -3.42 1.09 18.59
CA PHE A 68 -2.60 -0.11 18.62
C PHE A 68 -2.41 -0.70 17.23
N LEU A 69 -3.51 -0.93 16.50
CA LEU A 69 -3.48 -1.44 15.13
C LEU A 69 -2.62 -0.57 14.21
N LEU A 70 -2.91 0.73 14.14
CA LEU A 70 -2.20 1.68 13.29
C LEU A 70 -0.72 1.82 13.63
N SER A 71 -0.34 1.60 14.88
CA SER A 71 1.08 1.64 15.29
C SER A 71 1.84 0.43 14.78
N ASN A 72 1.22 -0.75 14.72
CA ASN A 72 1.85 -1.99 14.30
C ASN A 72 1.83 -2.17 12.77
N GLU A 73 0.80 -1.69 12.08
CA GLU A 73 0.64 -1.82 10.63
C GLU A 73 1.74 -1.11 9.84
N ARG A 74 2.28 0.00 10.35
CA ARG A 74 3.22 0.87 9.65
C ARG A 74 4.49 0.20 9.17
N ILE A 75 4.89 -0.90 9.78
CA ILE A 75 6.11 -1.64 9.40
C ILE A 75 5.92 -2.36 8.07
N GLY A 76 4.72 -2.91 7.82
CA GLY A 76 4.39 -3.59 6.57
C GLY A 76 4.27 -2.67 5.36
N ILE A 77 3.97 -1.39 5.59
CA ILE A 77 3.71 -0.40 4.52
C ILE A 77 4.96 -0.12 3.66
N ALA A 78 6.17 -0.34 4.17
CA ALA A 78 7.40 -0.18 3.40
C ALA A 78 7.49 -1.10 2.16
N ARG A 79 6.75 -2.23 2.15
CA ARG A 79 6.61 -3.19 1.04
C ARG A 79 7.93 -3.55 0.37
N ILE A 80 8.99 -3.74 1.15
CA ILE A 80 10.35 -3.95 0.66
C ILE A 80 10.46 -5.14 -0.27
N GLY A 81 9.82 -6.27 0.06
CA GLY A 81 9.84 -7.47 -0.77
C GLY A 81 9.24 -7.24 -2.17
N MET A 82 8.08 -6.58 -2.24
CA MET A 82 7.45 -6.22 -3.52
C MET A 82 8.31 -5.25 -4.33
N THR A 83 8.95 -4.29 -3.66
CA THR A 83 9.79 -3.31 -4.35
C THR A 83 11.08 -3.94 -4.87
N LYS A 84 11.66 -4.90 -4.17
CA LYS A 84 12.80 -5.71 -4.67
C LYS A 84 12.43 -6.45 -5.95
N GLU A 85 11.30 -7.13 -5.93
CA GLU A 85 10.82 -7.87 -7.11
C GLU A 85 10.59 -6.91 -8.28
N ARG A 86 9.94 -5.76 -8.04
CA ARG A 86 9.69 -4.74 -9.06
C ARG A 86 10.99 -4.19 -9.68
N LEU A 87 11.99 -3.86 -8.86
CA LEU A 87 13.30 -3.41 -9.38
C LEU A 87 14.03 -4.50 -10.16
N ALA A 88 13.95 -5.75 -9.72
CA ALA A 88 14.50 -6.89 -10.46
C ALA A 88 13.81 -7.06 -11.83
N ARG A 89 12.48 -6.89 -11.87
CA ARG A 89 11.70 -6.91 -13.11
C ARG A 89 12.09 -5.75 -14.03
N VAL A 90 12.20 -4.52 -13.51
CA VAL A 90 12.67 -3.35 -14.27
C VAL A 90 14.01 -3.62 -14.91
N LYS A 91 14.96 -4.18 -14.16
CA LYS A 91 16.30 -4.51 -14.66
C LYS A 91 16.25 -5.51 -15.80
N ARG A 92 15.49 -6.60 -15.66
CA ARG A 92 15.33 -7.60 -16.71
C ARG A 92 14.71 -7.00 -17.96
N LEU A 93 13.59 -6.28 -17.82
CA LEU A 93 12.91 -5.65 -18.95
C LEU A 93 13.81 -4.63 -19.66
N ALA A 94 14.59 -3.83 -18.93
CA ALA A 94 15.52 -2.89 -19.54
C ALA A 94 16.61 -3.57 -20.38
N GLN A 95 17.01 -4.79 -20.03
CA GLN A 95 17.97 -5.60 -20.81
C GLN A 95 17.37 -6.20 -22.07
N GLU A 96 16.05 -6.30 -22.14
CA GLU A 96 15.29 -6.92 -23.24
C GLU A 96 14.59 -5.89 -24.12
N THR A 97 14.46 -4.63 -23.67
CA THR A 97 13.73 -3.58 -24.40
C THR A 97 14.67 -2.77 -25.29
N PRO A 98 14.45 -2.79 -26.62
CA PRO A 98 15.26 -1.99 -27.56
C PRO A 98 15.08 -0.47 -27.33
N ALA A 99 16.19 0.29 -27.46
CA ALA A 99 16.20 1.73 -27.40
C ALA A 99 17.27 2.28 -28.38
N GLY A 100 16.83 2.80 -29.51
CA GLY A 100 17.76 3.21 -30.58
C GLY A 100 18.54 2.03 -31.17
N GLU A 101 19.87 2.12 -31.15
CA GLU A 101 20.77 1.06 -31.63
C GLU A 101 21.13 0.01 -30.56
N GLY A 102 20.63 0.21 -29.31
CA GLY A 102 20.92 -0.66 -28.17
C GLY A 102 19.67 -1.00 -27.37
N MET A 103 19.87 -1.25 -26.09
CA MET A 103 18.80 -1.56 -25.12
C MET A 103 18.65 -0.39 -24.14
N VAL A 104 17.48 -0.29 -23.49
CA VAL A 104 17.28 0.68 -22.40
C VAL A 104 18.37 0.56 -21.34
N TRP A 105 18.84 -0.66 -21.10
CA TRP A 105 19.95 -0.97 -20.18
C TRP A 105 21.27 -0.27 -20.54
N ASP A 106 21.50 0.04 -21.80
CA ASP A 106 22.77 0.65 -22.25
C ASP A 106 22.86 2.13 -21.89
N ASP A 107 21.73 2.77 -21.56
CA ASP A 107 21.68 4.14 -21.05
C ASP A 107 22.33 4.23 -19.65
N PRO A 108 23.44 4.98 -19.50
CA PRO A 108 24.11 5.12 -18.22
C PRO A 108 23.29 5.89 -17.19
N ASP A 109 22.38 6.78 -17.60
CA ASP A 109 21.51 7.52 -16.68
C ASP A 109 20.43 6.60 -16.12
N PHE A 110 19.84 5.76 -16.95
CA PHE A 110 18.88 4.75 -16.49
C PHE A 110 19.52 3.82 -15.45
N ARG A 111 20.71 3.28 -15.74
CA ARG A 111 21.44 2.42 -14.79
C ARG A 111 21.75 3.13 -13.48
N ARG A 112 22.16 4.39 -13.55
CA ARG A 112 22.44 5.20 -12.35
C ARG A 112 21.21 5.37 -11.48
N ARG A 113 20.05 5.69 -12.07
CA ARG A 113 18.77 5.84 -11.35
C ARG A 113 18.31 4.53 -10.75
N LEU A 114 18.42 3.42 -11.46
CA LEU A 114 18.11 2.09 -10.95
C LEU A 114 19.02 1.74 -9.75
N ALA A 115 20.34 1.91 -9.91
CA ALA A 115 21.28 1.64 -8.83
C ALA A 115 21.01 2.49 -7.59
N TRP A 116 20.62 3.76 -7.76
CA TRP A 116 20.24 4.62 -6.65
C TRP A 116 19.02 4.08 -5.91
N SER A 117 17.98 3.65 -6.63
CA SER A 117 16.79 3.05 -6.03
C SER A 117 17.11 1.74 -5.29
N GLU A 118 18.02 0.91 -5.81
CA GLU A 118 18.50 -0.32 -5.13
C GLU A 118 19.25 0.02 -3.83
N ILE A 119 20.08 1.06 -3.82
CA ILE A 119 20.79 1.53 -2.62
C ILE A 119 19.82 2.04 -1.57
N GLU A 120 18.88 2.90 -1.94
CA GLU A 120 17.86 3.43 -1.02
C GLU A 120 16.99 2.31 -0.44
N LEU A 121 16.58 1.33 -1.27
CA LEU A 121 15.82 0.17 -0.82
C LEU A 121 16.61 -0.68 0.17
N LYS A 122 17.92 -0.86 -0.07
CA LYS A 122 18.78 -1.60 0.86
C LYS A 122 18.92 -0.89 2.20
N ALA A 123 19.10 0.43 2.19
CA ALA A 123 19.12 1.24 3.40
C ALA A 123 17.79 1.17 4.18
N LEU A 124 16.67 1.19 3.45
CA LEU A 124 15.33 1.04 4.03
C LEU A 124 15.14 -0.35 4.66
N GLU A 125 15.61 -1.42 4.01
CA GLU A 125 15.58 -2.79 4.53
C GLU A 125 16.30 -2.90 5.87
N ILE A 126 17.52 -2.37 5.96
CA ILE A 126 18.29 -2.37 7.20
C ILE A 126 17.58 -1.54 8.28
N THR A 127 16.99 -0.41 7.90
CA THR A 127 16.20 0.42 8.82
C THR A 127 14.99 -0.35 9.35
N GLN A 128 14.26 -1.08 8.49
CA GLN A 128 13.13 -1.92 8.91
C GLN A 128 13.58 -3.01 9.90
N MET A 129 14.69 -3.70 9.61
CA MET A 129 15.22 -4.73 10.50
C MET A 129 15.55 -4.15 11.89
N ARG A 130 16.14 -2.95 11.95
CA ARG A 130 16.44 -2.25 13.20
C ARG A 130 15.18 -1.88 13.98
N VAL A 131 14.15 -1.38 13.28
CA VAL A 131 12.85 -1.03 13.89
C VAL A 131 12.19 -2.27 14.48
N VAL A 132 12.15 -3.39 13.72
CA VAL A 132 11.59 -4.67 14.19
C VAL A 132 12.37 -5.21 15.40
N ALA A 133 13.69 -5.15 15.38
CA ALA A 133 14.50 -5.58 16.51
C ALA A 133 14.24 -4.73 17.76
N ALA A 134 14.14 -3.41 17.61
CA ALA A 134 13.87 -2.49 18.71
C ALA A 134 12.47 -2.69 19.33
N GLN A 135 11.48 -3.11 18.53
CA GLN A 135 10.13 -3.38 19.07
C GLN A 135 10.08 -4.51 20.09
N ARG A 136 10.98 -5.50 19.99
CA ARG A 136 11.02 -6.63 20.93
C ARG A 136 11.38 -6.20 22.35
N THR A 137 12.05 -5.07 22.51
CA THR A 137 12.55 -4.56 23.81
C THR A 137 11.82 -3.30 24.27
N ARG A 138 10.93 -2.77 23.47
CA ARG A 138 10.24 -1.49 23.72
C ARG A 138 8.90 -1.73 24.42
N ALA A 139 8.52 -0.81 25.32
CA ALA A 139 7.17 -0.79 25.88
C ALA A 139 6.13 -0.54 24.77
N ALA A 140 5.04 -1.34 24.76
CA ALA A 140 4.05 -1.39 23.69
C ALA A 140 3.27 -0.07 23.47
N ASP A 141 3.35 0.87 24.41
CA ASP A 141 2.58 2.12 24.43
C ASP A 141 3.29 3.31 23.75
N LYS A 142 4.57 3.18 23.36
CA LYS A 142 5.32 4.28 22.73
C LYS A 142 5.50 4.06 21.24
N PRO A 143 4.86 4.91 20.40
CA PRO A 143 5.05 4.85 18.96
C PRO A 143 6.51 5.11 18.58
N ASP A 144 7.01 4.37 17.58
CA ASP A 144 8.36 4.58 17.04
C ASP A 144 8.32 5.59 15.89
N PRO A 145 8.98 6.75 16.02
CA PRO A 145 9.07 7.72 14.92
C PRO A 145 9.68 7.12 13.64
N SER A 146 10.57 6.14 13.79
CA SER A 146 11.21 5.44 12.66
C SER A 146 10.19 4.72 11.77
N SER A 147 9.03 4.32 12.30
CA SER A 147 7.95 3.72 11.50
C SER A 147 7.39 4.70 10.45
N SER A 148 7.43 6.01 10.73
CA SER A 148 7.04 7.04 9.76
C SER A 148 8.06 7.18 8.63
N ILE A 149 9.34 7.04 8.93
CA ILE A 149 10.41 6.99 7.91
C ILE A 149 10.20 5.80 6.97
N LEU A 150 9.90 4.62 7.52
CA LEU A 150 9.61 3.43 6.72
C LEU A 150 8.45 3.66 5.74
N LYS A 151 7.37 4.30 6.20
CA LYS A 151 6.22 4.61 5.36
C LYS A 151 6.58 5.59 4.25
N ILE A 152 7.21 6.71 4.57
CA ILE A 152 7.53 7.77 3.61
C ILE A 152 8.52 7.24 2.57
N LYS A 153 9.67 6.74 3.03
CA LYS A 153 10.71 6.23 2.13
C LYS A 153 10.25 5.00 1.32
N GLY A 154 9.48 4.11 1.94
CA GLY A 154 8.89 2.98 1.23
C GLY A 154 7.99 3.44 0.06
N SER A 155 7.14 4.44 0.28
CA SER A 155 6.27 4.99 -0.76
C SER A 155 7.07 5.69 -1.86
N GLU A 156 8.08 6.49 -1.51
CA GLU A 156 8.94 7.18 -2.47
C GLU A 156 9.68 6.19 -3.38
N ILE A 157 10.29 5.14 -2.80
CA ILE A 157 11.04 4.14 -3.57
C ILE A 157 10.09 3.31 -4.45
N GLN A 158 8.87 3.01 -3.99
CA GLN A 158 7.86 2.35 -4.83
C GLN A 158 7.49 3.21 -6.04
N GLN A 159 7.33 4.52 -5.85
CA GLN A 159 7.07 5.46 -6.96
C GLN A 159 8.25 5.52 -7.92
N GLN A 160 9.50 5.59 -7.42
CA GLN A 160 10.71 5.55 -8.26
C GLN A 160 10.77 4.26 -9.08
N ALA A 161 10.49 3.10 -8.47
CA ALA A 161 10.47 1.83 -9.18
C ALA A 161 9.38 1.79 -10.27
N THR A 162 8.22 2.40 -10.03
CA THR A 162 7.15 2.53 -11.03
C THR A 162 7.56 3.48 -12.16
N GLN A 163 8.22 4.59 -11.83
CA GLN A 163 8.72 5.51 -12.84
C GLN A 163 9.77 4.85 -13.76
N LEU A 164 10.69 4.09 -13.18
CA LEU A 164 11.66 3.32 -13.96
C LEU A 164 10.97 2.30 -14.88
N LEU A 165 9.88 1.70 -14.45
CA LEU A 165 9.09 0.79 -15.28
C LEU A 165 8.43 1.52 -16.46
N LEU A 166 7.89 2.72 -16.21
CA LEU A 166 7.35 3.58 -17.27
C LEU A 166 8.43 3.99 -18.28
N ASP A 167 9.63 4.31 -17.80
CA ASP A 167 10.76 4.67 -18.66
C ASP A 167 11.16 3.49 -19.56
N VAL A 168 11.14 2.26 -19.06
CA VAL A 168 11.38 1.05 -19.88
C VAL A 168 10.27 0.86 -20.92
N ALA A 169 9.02 1.06 -20.55
CA ALA A 169 7.89 0.95 -21.48
C ALA A 169 7.90 2.06 -22.56
N GLY A 170 8.48 3.21 -22.24
CA GLY A 170 8.57 4.35 -23.15
C GLY A 170 7.21 4.80 -23.67
N PRO A 171 7.07 5.02 -25.00
CA PRO A 171 5.78 5.45 -25.58
C PRO A 171 4.65 4.43 -25.42
N TYR A 172 4.96 3.16 -25.19
CA TYR A 172 3.96 2.10 -24.94
C TYR A 172 3.33 2.15 -23.54
N ALA A 173 3.83 3.01 -22.66
CA ALA A 173 3.20 3.26 -21.35
C ALA A 173 1.96 4.16 -21.45
N LEU A 174 1.77 4.90 -22.54
CA LEU A 174 0.69 5.87 -22.71
C LEU A 174 -0.66 5.24 -23.07
N PRO A 175 -0.73 4.28 -24.01
CA PRO A 175 -2.00 3.64 -24.34
C PRO A 175 -2.52 2.84 -23.16
N ARG A 176 -3.80 3.04 -22.83
CA ARG A 176 -4.52 2.13 -21.95
C ARG A 176 -5.07 1.00 -22.83
N PRO A 177 -4.61 -0.25 -22.67
CA PRO A 177 -5.24 -1.35 -23.38
C PRO A 177 -6.67 -1.50 -22.84
N ASP A 178 -7.67 -1.20 -23.67
CA ASP A 178 -9.03 -1.63 -23.38
C ASP A 178 -9.03 -3.16 -23.38
N ARG A 179 -9.64 -3.76 -22.36
CA ARG A 179 -9.68 -5.23 -22.17
C ARG A 179 -10.29 -5.99 -23.36
N GLU A 180 -10.84 -5.29 -24.34
CA GLU A 180 -11.52 -5.85 -25.52
C GLU A 180 -10.70 -5.74 -26.81
N GLU A 181 -9.61 -5.01 -26.86
CA GLU A 181 -8.70 -4.98 -28.02
C GLU A 181 -7.68 -6.12 -27.95
N GLU A 182 -8.13 -7.34 -28.17
CA GLU A 182 -7.29 -8.46 -28.55
C GLU A 182 -6.61 -8.14 -29.88
N GLY A 183 -5.34 -7.78 -29.86
CA GLY A 183 -4.55 -7.64 -31.08
C GLY A 183 -3.38 -6.68 -31.04
N LEU A 184 -3.23 -5.84 -30.06
CA LEU A 184 -2.02 -5.05 -29.85
C LEU A 184 -0.97 -5.90 -29.12
N ASN A 185 0.05 -6.34 -29.87
CA ASN A 185 1.25 -7.03 -29.32
C ASN A 185 2.09 -6.04 -28.49
N LEU A 186 1.49 -5.43 -27.49
CA LEU A 186 2.18 -4.52 -26.58
C LEU A 186 2.90 -5.37 -25.52
N PRO A 187 4.17 -5.09 -25.22
CA PRO A 187 4.84 -5.74 -24.09
C PRO A 187 4.03 -5.51 -22.82
N SER A 188 3.53 -6.58 -22.21
CA SER A 188 2.81 -6.50 -20.94
C SER A 188 3.76 -6.01 -19.86
N VAL A 189 3.63 -4.75 -19.47
CA VAL A 189 4.32 -4.17 -18.30
C VAL A 189 3.42 -4.20 -17.05
N GLY A 190 2.20 -4.74 -17.19
CA GLY A 190 1.25 -4.92 -16.10
C GLY A 190 1.64 -6.02 -15.09
N PRO A 191 1.05 -6.03 -13.90
CA PRO A 191 1.19 -7.15 -12.97
C PRO A 191 0.48 -8.38 -13.56
N GLU A 192 1.19 -9.50 -13.68
CA GLU A 192 0.59 -10.83 -13.65
C GLU A 192 0.43 -11.23 -12.18
#